data_b8e6ef63d6514994c58f41dbc1d1fa94
#
_entry.id   b8e6ef63d6514994c58f41dbc1d1fa94
#
_cell.length_a   1.000
_cell.length_b   1.000
_cell.length_c   1.000
_cell.angle_alpha   90.00
_cell.angle_beta   90.00
_cell.angle_gamma   90.00
#
_symmetry.space_group_name_H-M   'P 1'
#
loop_
_entity.id
_entity.type
_entity.pdbx_description
1 polymer ?
#
loop_
_entity_poly.entity_id
_entity_poly.type
_entity_poly.pdbx_seq_one_letter_code
_entity_poly.pdbx_strand_id
1 'polypeptide(L)'
;MTISHDFVIIKAERFKMLAGAAMKIPIRKPKNRRKAMIFEKQVVNGYKGMMHTRCDDTETVFYFSSDDFAGLQKEAYAFQSSMGHTLQGYLYFYDNFTKDRLIIFDHGFGGGHRAYMKEIEKLCAHGYRVFAYDHTGCMESGGASPNGLAQSLCDLNDCITTIKADECFAGLDISVMGHSWGAFSTLNIAALHPEISHIVALCGFVSVEEMMNTFFAGPLKGYRKAVLALEQESNPQFFSYNAVESLKNANVKALLIYSEDDKLCRRVHYDILEEGLKDKENVHFLLEKNKGHNPNYTTDAVKLLGEFGKARAKFAKKKNATKEEKARFIASFDWHKMTAQDESVWGKIFAHFDK
;
A
#
# COMPACT_ATOMS: atom_id res chain seq x y z
N MET A 1 -3.62 -10.00 -7.39
CA MET A 1 -4.66 -9.17 -6.88
C MET A 1 -4.17 -7.77 -6.96
N THR A 2 -4.65 -7.16 -7.88
CA THR A 2 -4.88 -5.75 -7.67
C THR A 2 -5.92 -5.61 -6.55
N ILE A 3 -5.76 -6.42 -5.48
CA ILE A 3 -6.62 -6.38 -4.30
C ILE A 3 -6.31 -5.16 -3.46
N SER A 4 -5.13 -4.56 -3.56
CA SER A 4 -4.86 -3.37 -2.76
C SER A 4 -5.94 -2.30 -2.96
N HIS A 5 -6.47 -2.19 -4.18
CA HIS A 5 -7.52 -1.24 -4.50
C HIS A 5 -8.90 -1.70 -4.09
N ASP A 6 -9.31 -2.88 -4.63
CA ASP A 6 -10.69 -3.31 -4.48
C ASP A 6 -10.96 -3.91 -3.10
N PHE A 7 -9.95 -4.48 -2.46
CA PHE A 7 -10.09 -4.98 -1.09
C PHE A 7 -10.20 -3.81 -0.09
N VAL A 8 -9.43 -2.76 -0.26
CA VAL A 8 -9.58 -1.53 0.54
C VAL A 8 -10.85 -0.78 0.12
N ILE A 9 -11.20 -0.72 -1.17
CA ILE A 9 -12.46 -0.13 -1.62
C ILE A 9 -13.65 -0.97 -1.14
N ILE A 10 -13.61 -2.31 -1.25
CA ILE A 10 -14.70 -3.19 -0.75
C ILE A 10 -14.76 -3.16 0.77
N LYS A 11 -13.64 -3.15 1.49
CA LYS A 11 -13.64 -2.93 2.94
C LYS A 11 -14.07 -1.51 3.28
N ALA A 12 -13.63 -0.50 2.56
CA ALA A 12 -14.07 0.89 2.73
C ALA A 12 -15.53 1.08 2.29
N GLU A 13 -16.02 0.39 1.26
CA GLU A 13 -17.44 0.39 0.88
C GLU A 13 -18.28 -0.44 1.85
N ARG A 14 -17.79 -1.57 2.38
CA ARG A 14 -18.44 -2.26 3.50
C ARG A 14 -18.47 -1.39 4.74
N PHE A 15 -17.40 -0.65 5.02
CA PHE A 15 -17.38 0.33 6.10
C PHE A 15 -18.34 1.50 5.79
N LYS A 16 -18.40 2.00 4.55
CA LYS A 16 -19.40 2.98 4.10
C LYS A 16 -20.80 2.39 4.09
N MET A 17 -20.98 1.11 3.79
CA MET A 17 -22.28 0.42 3.89
C MET A 17 -22.69 0.19 5.35
N LEU A 18 -21.76 -0.18 6.23
CA LEU A 18 -21.98 -0.28 7.68
C LEU A 18 -22.23 1.12 8.27
N ALA A 19 -21.46 2.11 7.85
CA ALA A 19 -21.69 3.52 8.16
C ALA A 19 -22.98 4.04 7.51
N GLY A 20 -23.31 3.62 6.30
CA GLY A 20 -24.56 3.96 5.59
C GLY A 20 -25.79 3.25 6.13
N ALA A 21 -25.68 2.02 6.65
CA ALA A 21 -26.72 1.36 7.44
C ALA A 21 -26.93 2.09 8.80
N ALA A 22 -25.83 2.61 9.36
CA ALA A 22 -25.87 3.50 10.50
C ALA A 22 -26.43 4.90 10.16
N MET A 23 -26.27 5.37 8.92
CA MET A 23 -26.79 6.66 8.42
C MET A 23 -28.28 6.67 8.09
N LYS A 24 -28.97 5.53 8.00
CA LYS A 24 -30.45 5.49 7.91
C LYS A 24 -31.14 5.83 9.23
N ILE A 25 -30.37 6.08 10.29
CA ILE A 25 -30.87 6.62 11.56
C ILE A 25 -30.73 8.15 11.48
N PRO A 26 -31.79 8.94 11.74
CA PRO A 26 -31.73 10.39 11.65
C PRO A 26 -30.61 10.94 12.52
N ILE A 27 -29.76 11.81 11.92
CA ILE A 27 -28.57 12.43 12.53
C ILE A 27 -29.01 13.47 13.58
N ARG A 28 -29.70 13.05 14.62
CA ARG A 28 -29.80 13.79 15.88
C ARG A 28 -28.74 13.22 16.81
N LYS A 29 -27.87 14.10 17.33
CA LYS A 29 -26.93 13.70 18.41
C LYS A 29 -27.73 12.86 19.40
N PRO A 30 -27.34 11.61 19.66
CA PRO A 30 -28.12 10.79 20.57
C PRO A 30 -28.12 11.47 21.93
N LYS A 31 -29.32 11.88 22.39
CA LYS A 31 -29.52 12.49 23.74
C LYS A 31 -29.13 11.51 24.86
N ASN A 32 -28.85 10.24 24.52
CA ASN A 32 -28.54 9.18 25.46
C ASN A 32 -27.08 8.77 25.29
N ARG A 33 -26.26 9.05 26.31
CA ARG A 33 -24.82 8.72 26.38
C ARG A 33 -24.53 7.23 26.11
N ARG A 34 -25.42 6.33 26.55
CA ARG A 34 -25.31 4.88 26.33
C ARG A 34 -25.46 4.51 24.86
N LYS A 35 -26.36 5.15 24.10
CA LYS A 35 -26.51 4.91 22.65
C LYS A 35 -25.31 5.44 21.87
N ALA A 36 -24.73 6.60 22.28
CA ALA A 36 -23.51 7.14 21.66
C ALA A 36 -22.32 6.19 21.84
N MET A 37 -22.12 5.61 23.02
CA MET A 37 -21.06 4.63 23.31
C MET A 37 -21.24 3.32 22.52
N ILE A 38 -22.45 2.82 22.36
CA ILE A 38 -22.72 1.59 21.57
C ILE A 38 -22.34 1.83 20.11
N PHE A 39 -22.68 2.99 19.57
CA PHE A 39 -22.39 3.35 18.18
C PHE A 39 -20.89 3.53 17.93
N GLU A 40 -20.17 4.18 18.84
CA GLU A 40 -18.71 4.31 18.78
C GLU A 40 -18.05 2.93 18.78
N LYS A 41 -18.46 2.02 19.67
CA LYS A 41 -17.97 0.65 19.70
C LYS A 41 -18.21 -0.10 18.38
N GLN A 42 -19.37 0.10 17.72
CA GLN A 42 -19.65 -0.50 16.41
C GLN A 42 -18.74 0.06 15.31
N VAL A 43 -18.48 1.37 15.30
CA VAL A 43 -17.58 2.01 14.34
C VAL A 43 -16.13 1.51 14.53
N VAL A 44 -15.64 1.47 15.77
CA VAL A 44 -14.31 0.97 16.10
C VAL A 44 -14.18 -0.52 15.74
N ASN A 45 -15.18 -1.35 16.04
CA ASN A 45 -15.18 -2.76 15.65
C ASN A 45 -15.21 -2.94 14.13
N GLY A 46 -15.96 -2.10 13.40
CA GLY A 46 -15.93 -2.08 11.93
C GLY A 46 -14.55 -1.75 11.39
N TYR A 47 -13.90 -0.76 11.97
CA TYR A 47 -12.51 -0.41 11.63
C TYR A 47 -11.53 -1.55 11.95
N LYS A 48 -11.62 -2.15 13.15
CA LYS A 48 -10.84 -3.34 13.51
C LYS A 48 -11.04 -4.47 12.50
N GLY A 49 -12.27 -4.76 12.13
CA GLY A 49 -12.59 -5.79 11.12
C GLY A 49 -12.00 -5.51 9.74
N MET A 50 -11.65 -4.26 9.45
CA MET A 50 -11.01 -3.84 8.21
C MET A 50 -9.48 -3.90 8.31
N MET A 51 -8.91 -3.27 9.36
CA MET A 51 -7.48 -3.00 9.48
C MET A 51 -6.72 -4.02 10.33
N HIS A 52 -7.43 -4.77 11.20
CA HIS A 52 -6.84 -5.73 12.12
C HIS A 52 -7.30 -7.18 11.85
N THR A 53 -7.50 -7.53 10.58
CA THR A 53 -7.78 -8.89 10.10
C THR A 53 -6.77 -9.24 9.04
N ARG A 54 -6.21 -10.45 9.09
CA ARG A 54 -5.21 -10.91 8.11
C ARG A 54 -5.62 -10.60 6.67
N CYS A 55 -4.62 -10.22 5.88
CA CYS A 55 -4.75 -9.91 4.47
C CYS A 55 -4.28 -11.11 3.63
N ASP A 56 -5.01 -12.22 3.71
CA ASP A 56 -4.72 -13.43 2.94
C ASP A 56 -5.42 -13.42 1.58
N ASP A 57 -5.01 -14.32 0.70
CA ASP A 57 -5.63 -14.52 -0.60
C ASP A 57 -7.13 -14.87 -0.44
N THR A 58 -7.95 -14.20 -1.23
CA THR A 58 -9.40 -14.42 -1.22
C THR A 58 -9.87 -15.45 -2.25
N GLU A 59 -8.97 -16.06 -3.02
CA GLU A 59 -9.27 -16.96 -4.15
C GLU A 59 -10.20 -16.32 -5.22
N THR A 60 -10.28 -15.00 -5.28
CA THR A 60 -11.12 -14.29 -6.26
C THR A 60 -10.33 -13.31 -7.11
N VAL A 61 -9.02 -13.53 -7.21
CA VAL A 61 -8.08 -12.66 -7.90
C VAL A 61 -6.93 -13.49 -8.44
N PHE A 62 -6.40 -13.04 -9.55
CA PHE A 62 -5.17 -13.58 -10.12
C PHE A 62 -3.96 -12.85 -9.57
N TYR A 63 -2.94 -13.61 -9.24
CA TYR A 63 -1.60 -13.10 -8.91
C TYR A 63 -0.60 -13.62 -9.93
N PHE A 64 0.17 -12.71 -10.49
CA PHE A 64 1.37 -13.12 -11.22
C PHE A 64 2.40 -13.70 -10.25
N SER A 65 3.23 -14.57 -10.76
CA SER A 65 4.41 -15.13 -10.09
C SER A 65 5.66 -14.88 -10.95
N SER A 66 6.84 -15.19 -10.44
CA SER A 66 8.06 -15.17 -11.25
C SER A 66 7.96 -16.04 -12.50
N ASP A 67 7.20 -17.16 -12.43
CA ASP A 67 7.06 -18.12 -13.54
C ASP A 67 6.28 -17.55 -14.73
N ASP A 68 5.52 -16.46 -14.54
CA ASP A 68 4.81 -15.76 -15.61
C ASP A 68 5.74 -14.85 -16.44
N PHE A 69 7.02 -14.71 -16.03
CA PHE A 69 8.03 -13.87 -16.67
C PHE A 69 9.26 -14.67 -16.99
N ALA A 70 9.49 -14.95 -18.28
CA ALA A 70 10.58 -15.82 -18.72
C ALA A 70 11.97 -15.32 -18.26
N GLY A 71 12.66 -16.13 -17.49
CA GLY A 71 14.01 -15.84 -16.99
C GLY A 71 14.06 -15.02 -15.69
N LEU A 72 12.93 -14.59 -15.15
CA LEU A 72 12.91 -13.89 -13.85
C LEU A 72 13.25 -14.88 -12.72
N GLN A 73 14.36 -14.65 -12.06
CA GLN A 73 14.81 -15.43 -10.90
C GLN A 73 14.11 -14.95 -9.63
N LYS A 74 13.96 -15.88 -8.68
CA LYS A 74 13.37 -15.63 -7.37
C LYS A 74 14.12 -16.40 -6.29
N GLU A 75 14.69 -15.70 -5.32
CA GLU A 75 15.34 -16.31 -4.15
C GLU A 75 14.57 -15.96 -2.88
N ALA A 76 14.24 -16.97 -2.08
CA ALA A 76 13.51 -16.76 -0.83
C ALA A 76 14.43 -16.17 0.24
N TYR A 77 13.93 -15.16 0.96
CA TYR A 77 14.64 -14.51 2.04
C TYR A 77 13.67 -14.10 3.15
N ALA A 78 13.71 -14.82 4.26
CA ALA A 78 12.87 -14.52 5.43
C ALA A 78 13.68 -13.76 6.49
N PHE A 79 13.04 -12.81 7.16
CA PHE A 79 13.66 -12.04 8.23
C PHE A 79 12.72 -11.88 9.43
N GLN A 80 13.30 -11.52 10.59
CA GLN A 80 12.52 -11.32 11.81
C GLN A 80 12.10 -9.86 11.94
N SER A 81 10.82 -9.63 12.20
CA SER A 81 10.35 -8.30 12.59
C SER A 81 10.62 -8.04 14.08
N SER A 82 10.74 -6.78 14.45
CA SER A 82 10.84 -6.34 15.85
C SER A 82 9.60 -6.70 16.68
N MET A 83 8.48 -7.04 16.02
CA MET A 83 7.25 -7.55 16.64
C MET A 83 7.28 -9.06 16.92
N GLY A 84 8.40 -9.75 16.64
CA GLY A 84 8.60 -11.17 16.88
C GLY A 84 7.95 -12.10 15.84
N HIS A 85 7.64 -11.58 14.63
CA HIS A 85 7.10 -12.36 13.51
C HIS A 85 8.17 -12.61 12.47
N THR A 86 8.12 -13.76 11.80
CA THR A 86 8.90 -13.99 10.58
C THR A 86 8.16 -13.33 9.42
N LEU A 87 8.83 -12.43 8.70
CA LEU A 87 8.34 -11.83 7.46
C LEU A 87 8.97 -12.54 6.27
N GLN A 88 8.13 -12.95 5.32
CA GLN A 88 8.57 -13.65 4.13
C GLN A 88 8.82 -12.65 3.01
N GLY A 89 10.04 -12.63 2.52
CA GLY A 89 10.47 -11.83 1.39
C GLY A 89 11.14 -12.66 0.31
N TYR A 90 11.44 -12.01 -0.80
CA TYR A 90 12.08 -12.60 -1.97
C TYR A 90 12.94 -11.57 -2.68
N LEU A 91 14.12 -11.99 -3.11
CA LEU A 91 14.97 -11.26 -4.04
C LEU A 91 14.59 -11.67 -5.46
N TYR A 92 14.24 -10.71 -6.31
CA TYR A 92 13.90 -10.88 -7.72
C TYR A 92 14.97 -10.23 -8.59
N PHE A 93 15.39 -10.92 -9.66
CA PHE A 93 16.39 -10.40 -10.60
C PHE A 93 16.38 -11.21 -11.91
N TYR A 94 16.95 -10.62 -12.95
CA TYR A 94 17.40 -11.34 -14.13
C TYR A 94 18.91 -11.57 -14.03
N ASP A 95 19.45 -12.67 -14.59
CA ASP A 95 20.88 -13.01 -14.51
C ASP A 95 21.81 -11.92 -15.08
N ASN A 96 21.27 -11.08 -15.96
CA ASN A 96 21.98 -9.98 -16.59
C ASN A 96 21.73 -8.62 -15.91
N PHE A 97 21.44 -8.58 -14.61
CA PHE A 97 21.32 -7.31 -13.91
C PHE A 97 22.59 -6.46 -14.01
N THR A 98 22.44 -5.16 -14.15
CA THR A 98 23.54 -4.24 -14.45
C THR A 98 23.68 -3.09 -13.45
N LYS A 99 22.76 -2.99 -12.50
CA LYS A 99 22.70 -1.88 -11.54
C LYS A 99 23.20 -2.33 -10.16
N ASP A 100 24.08 -1.54 -9.55
CA ASP A 100 24.58 -1.76 -8.18
C ASP A 100 23.61 -1.21 -7.12
N ARG A 101 22.31 -1.16 -7.47
CA ARG A 101 21.23 -0.69 -6.62
C ARG A 101 20.25 -1.81 -6.34
N LEU A 102 19.90 -1.95 -5.06
CA LEU A 102 18.81 -2.79 -4.60
C LEU A 102 17.58 -1.91 -4.40
N ILE A 103 16.46 -2.25 -5.05
CA ILE A 103 15.19 -1.58 -4.81
C ILE A 103 14.34 -2.44 -3.89
N ILE A 104 13.99 -1.92 -2.71
CA ILE A 104 13.00 -2.56 -1.84
C ILE A 104 11.62 -2.10 -2.30
N PHE A 105 10.76 -3.06 -2.69
CA PHE A 105 9.39 -2.79 -3.09
C PHE A 105 8.43 -3.03 -1.93
N ASP A 106 7.76 -1.97 -1.48
CA ASP A 106 6.89 -1.95 -0.32
C ASP A 106 5.41 -1.93 -0.74
N HIS A 107 4.69 -3.02 -0.43
CA HIS A 107 3.35 -3.26 -0.98
C HIS A 107 2.24 -2.49 -0.26
N GLY A 108 1.13 -2.24 -0.96
CA GLY A 108 -0.07 -1.62 -0.40
C GLY A 108 -0.91 -2.56 0.47
N PHE A 109 -1.83 -1.98 1.23
CA PHE A 109 -2.72 -2.72 2.14
C PHE A 109 -3.66 -3.68 1.39
N GLY A 110 -3.87 -4.86 1.93
CA GLY A 110 -4.90 -5.80 1.47
C GLY A 110 -4.42 -6.92 0.57
N GLY A 111 -3.14 -7.02 0.31
CA GLY A 111 -2.49 -8.10 -0.43
C GLY A 111 -1.08 -8.33 0.11
N GLY A 112 -0.20 -8.86 -0.73
CA GLY A 112 1.22 -8.99 -0.49
C GLY A 112 2.01 -8.51 -1.69
N HIS A 113 3.32 -8.74 -1.69
CA HIS A 113 4.21 -8.34 -2.78
C HIS A 113 3.79 -8.90 -4.15
N ARG A 114 3.20 -10.11 -4.19
CA ARG A 114 2.71 -10.73 -5.45
C ARG A 114 1.64 -9.90 -6.17
N ALA A 115 0.97 -9.00 -5.48
CA ALA A 115 0.05 -8.06 -6.12
C ALA A 115 0.75 -7.06 -7.05
N TYR A 116 2.07 -6.95 -6.94
CA TYR A 116 2.92 -5.99 -7.63
C TYR A 116 3.97 -6.64 -8.52
N MET A 117 3.75 -7.90 -8.93
CA MET A 117 4.73 -8.63 -9.76
C MET A 117 5.04 -7.96 -11.10
N LYS A 118 4.09 -7.18 -11.66
CA LYS A 118 4.33 -6.40 -12.88
C LYS A 118 5.30 -5.24 -12.64
N GLU A 119 5.20 -4.58 -11.51
CA GLU A 119 6.09 -3.51 -11.07
C GLU A 119 7.49 -4.07 -10.73
N ILE A 120 7.53 -5.16 -9.98
CA ILE A 120 8.77 -5.85 -9.60
C ILE A 120 9.51 -6.32 -10.85
N GLU A 121 8.82 -7.03 -11.75
CA GLU A 121 9.39 -7.48 -13.01
C GLU A 121 9.93 -6.33 -13.85
N LYS A 122 9.17 -5.23 -13.94
CA LYS A 122 9.58 -4.08 -14.75
C LYS A 122 10.86 -3.39 -14.22
N LEU A 123 11.04 -3.35 -12.90
CA LEU A 123 12.29 -2.92 -12.29
C LEU A 123 13.44 -3.89 -12.58
N CYS A 124 13.19 -5.20 -12.48
CA CYS A 124 14.19 -6.24 -12.80
C CYS A 124 14.59 -6.21 -14.28
N ALA A 125 13.62 -6.04 -15.19
CA ALA A 125 13.88 -5.91 -16.63
C ALA A 125 14.70 -4.65 -16.98
N HIS A 126 14.63 -3.60 -16.15
CA HIS A 126 15.49 -2.42 -16.29
C HIS A 126 16.91 -2.62 -15.70
N GLY A 127 17.21 -3.80 -15.14
CA GLY A 127 18.52 -4.20 -14.65
C GLY A 127 18.73 -4.05 -13.14
N TYR A 128 17.69 -3.77 -12.35
CA TYR A 128 17.78 -3.75 -10.90
C TYR A 128 17.59 -5.14 -10.30
N ARG A 129 18.13 -5.33 -9.10
CA ARG A 129 17.66 -6.35 -8.17
C ARG A 129 16.57 -5.75 -7.31
N VAL A 130 15.48 -6.51 -7.08
CA VAL A 130 14.33 -6.02 -6.31
C VAL A 130 14.07 -6.96 -5.14
N PHE A 131 14.11 -6.44 -3.94
CA PHE A 131 13.65 -7.14 -2.76
C PHE A 131 12.20 -6.77 -2.46
N ALA A 132 11.33 -7.75 -2.35
CA ALA A 132 9.93 -7.53 -2.02
C ALA A 132 9.48 -8.54 -0.97
N TYR A 133 8.67 -8.14 -0.02
CA TYR A 133 8.24 -8.97 1.11
C TYR A 133 6.76 -8.76 1.41
N ASP A 134 6.18 -9.62 2.22
CA ASP A 134 4.84 -9.46 2.74
C ASP A 134 4.89 -8.85 4.14
N HIS A 135 4.10 -7.80 4.37
CA HIS A 135 3.99 -7.16 5.69
C HIS A 135 3.41 -8.10 6.75
N THR A 136 3.61 -7.76 8.02
CA THR A 136 2.99 -8.42 9.17
C THR A 136 1.50 -8.64 8.93
N GLY A 137 1.03 -9.87 9.13
CA GLY A 137 -0.37 -10.24 8.97
C GLY A 137 -0.87 -10.27 7.53
N CYS A 138 0.04 -10.31 6.54
CA CYS A 138 -0.27 -10.43 5.12
C CYS A 138 0.34 -11.72 4.54
N MET A 139 -0.42 -12.39 3.69
CA MET A 139 -0.02 -13.52 2.84
C MET A 139 0.90 -14.55 3.54
N GLU A 140 2.19 -14.65 3.14
CA GLU A 140 3.13 -15.65 3.64
C GLU A 140 3.84 -15.22 4.94
N SER A 141 3.69 -13.96 5.35
CA SER A 141 4.30 -13.44 6.58
C SER A 141 3.50 -13.79 7.84
N GLY A 142 4.19 -13.85 8.97
CA GLY A 142 3.60 -14.07 10.29
C GLY A 142 2.73 -12.90 10.78
N GLY A 143 2.14 -13.05 11.95
CA GLY A 143 1.26 -12.06 12.57
C GLY A 143 -0.23 -12.36 12.37
N ALA A 144 -1.04 -12.07 13.40
CA ALA A 144 -2.48 -12.31 13.38
C ALA A 144 -3.26 -11.30 12.53
N SER A 145 -2.67 -10.12 12.28
CA SER A 145 -3.25 -9.04 11.49
C SER A 145 -2.17 -8.02 11.09
N PRO A 146 -2.47 -7.09 10.15
CA PRO A 146 -1.58 -5.97 9.80
C PRO A 146 -1.33 -4.97 10.93
N ASN A 147 -2.01 -5.09 12.06
CA ASN A 147 -1.78 -4.29 13.28
C ASN A 147 -1.85 -2.76 13.10
N GLY A 148 -2.68 -2.28 12.17
CA GLY A 148 -2.90 -0.85 11.92
C GLY A 148 -2.02 -0.26 10.81
N LEU A 149 -2.22 1.03 10.55
CA LEU A 149 -1.60 1.71 9.40
C LEU A 149 -0.11 1.97 9.56
N ALA A 150 0.36 2.21 10.79
CA ALA A 150 1.78 2.48 11.01
C ALA A 150 2.68 1.23 10.95
N GLN A 151 2.09 0.03 10.88
CA GLN A 151 2.84 -1.23 10.81
C GLN A 151 3.73 -1.33 9.57
N SER A 152 3.31 -0.79 8.43
CA SER A 152 4.17 -0.83 7.22
C SER A 152 5.52 -0.13 7.44
N LEU A 153 5.53 0.98 8.18
CA LEU A 153 6.79 1.67 8.49
C LEU A 153 7.67 0.85 9.45
N CYS A 154 7.06 0.16 10.42
CA CYS A 154 7.76 -0.77 11.30
C CYS A 154 8.42 -1.90 10.49
N ASP A 155 7.65 -2.57 9.64
CA ASP A 155 8.13 -3.71 8.85
C ASP A 155 9.21 -3.28 7.83
N LEU A 156 9.07 -2.12 7.19
CA LEU A 156 10.07 -1.58 6.26
C LEU A 156 11.37 -1.22 6.99
N ASN A 157 11.28 -0.65 8.19
CA ASN A 157 12.44 -0.37 9.03
C ASN A 157 13.19 -1.66 9.39
N ASP A 158 12.47 -2.71 9.79
CA ASP A 158 13.05 -4.02 10.12
C ASP A 158 13.68 -4.69 8.88
N CYS A 159 13.01 -4.59 7.73
CA CYS A 159 13.53 -5.07 6.44
C CYS A 159 14.87 -4.42 6.09
N ILE A 160 14.94 -3.09 6.09
CA ILE A 160 16.17 -2.36 5.74
C ILE A 160 17.28 -2.64 6.75
N THR A 161 16.94 -2.69 8.03
CA THR A 161 17.91 -3.02 9.10
C THR A 161 18.51 -4.39 8.87
N THR A 162 17.69 -5.38 8.49
CA THR A 162 18.15 -6.74 8.22
C THR A 162 19.03 -6.81 6.97
N ILE A 163 18.57 -6.20 5.86
CA ILE A 163 19.31 -6.18 4.58
C ILE A 163 20.68 -5.52 4.75
N LYS A 164 20.77 -4.43 5.49
CA LYS A 164 22.04 -3.73 5.78
C LYS A 164 23.02 -4.56 6.61
N ALA A 165 22.50 -5.41 7.48
CA ALA A 165 23.33 -6.26 8.32
C ALA A 165 23.83 -7.54 7.58
N ASP A 166 23.27 -7.85 6.43
CA ASP A 166 23.60 -9.05 5.66
C ASP A 166 24.69 -8.76 4.62
N GLU A 167 25.80 -9.52 4.68
CA GLU A 167 26.95 -9.39 3.78
C GLU A 167 26.57 -9.64 2.31
N CYS A 168 25.50 -10.40 2.03
CA CYS A 168 24.99 -10.63 0.67
C CYS A 168 24.56 -9.35 -0.03
N PHE A 169 24.20 -8.32 0.72
CA PHE A 169 23.79 -7.01 0.18
C PHE A 169 24.84 -5.90 0.40
N ALA A 170 26.01 -6.27 0.91
CA ALA A 170 27.06 -5.30 1.20
C ALA A 170 27.48 -4.52 -0.05
N GLY A 171 27.61 -3.21 0.10
CA GLY A 171 28.04 -2.30 -0.97
C GLY A 171 26.95 -1.91 -1.97
N LEU A 172 25.72 -2.42 -1.82
CA LEU A 172 24.60 -1.99 -2.66
C LEU A 172 24.04 -0.66 -2.21
N ASP A 173 23.71 0.19 -3.16
CA ASP A 173 22.91 1.38 -2.92
C ASP A 173 21.44 0.97 -2.72
N ILE A 174 20.87 1.26 -1.56
CA ILE A 174 19.50 0.89 -1.23
C ILE A 174 18.55 2.03 -1.57
N SER A 175 17.51 1.68 -2.32
CA SER A 175 16.41 2.58 -2.67
C SER A 175 15.07 1.92 -2.37
N VAL A 176 14.01 2.70 -2.22
CA VAL A 176 12.69 2.17 -1.87
C VAL A 176 11.64 2.66 -2.86
N MET A 177 10.77 1.75 -3.29
CA MET A 177 9.55 2.07 -4.04
C MET A 177 8.35 1.49 -3.32
N GLY A 178 7.32 2.30 -3.07
CA GLY A 178 6.13 1.82 -2.41
C GLY A 178 4.85 2.39 -2.99
N HIS A 179 3.74 1.65 -2.76
CA HIS A 179 2.42 2.04 -3.20
C HIS A 179 1.44 2.11 -2.03
N SER A 180 0.62 3.19 -1.97
CA SER A 180 -0.46 3.30 -0.99
C SER A 180 0.03 3.19 0.46
N TRP A 181 -0.27 2.11 1.16
CA TRP A 181 0.20 1.80 2.51
C TRP A 181 1.74 1.68 2.55
N GLY A 182 2.35 0.98 1.58
CA GLY A 182 3.78 0.93 1.41
C GLY A 182 4.39 2.28 0.99
N ALA A 183 3.63 3.15 0.31
CA ALA A 183 4.10 4.51 0.03
C ALA A 183 4.12 5.40 1.28
N PHE A 184 3.27 5.16 2.28
CA PHE A 184 3.37 5.84 3.58
C PHE A 184 4.70 5.51 4.28
N SER A 185 5.07 4.24 4.33
CA SER A 185 6.37 3.81 4.87
C SER A 185 7.52 4.37 4.04
N THR A 186 7.46 4.28 2.71
CA THR A 186 8.46 4.84 1.79
C THR A 186 8.69 6.34 2.01
N LEU A 187 7.62 7.12 2.22
CA LEU A 187 7.71 8.56 2.49
C LEU A 187 8.38 8.89 3.84
N ASN A 188 8.28 7.99 4.80
CA ASN A 188 8.76 8.22 6.17
C ASN A 188 10.11 7.54 6.48
N ILE A 189 10.53 6.58 5.66
CA ILE A 189 11.68 5.73 5.97
C ILE A 189 13.00 6.50 6.03
N ALA A 190 13.15 7.57 5.26
CA ALA A 190 14.36 8.39 5.27
C ALA A 190 14.64 9.09 6.61
N ALA A 191 13.63 9.21 7.48
CA ALA A 191 13.82 9.70 8.84
C ALA A 191 14.47 8.66 9.76
N LEU A 192 14.40 7.38 9.41
CA LEU A 192 14.98 6.25 10.14
C LEU A 192 16.29 5.78 9.49
N HIS A 193 16.36 5.85 8.17
CA HIS A 193 17.47 5.39 7.34
C HIS A 193 17.95 6.52 6.41
N PRO A 194 18.73 7.48 6.93
CA PRO A 194 19.19 8.64 6.15
C PRO A 194 20.14 8.28 4.99
N GLU A 195 20.66 7.07 4.96
CA GLU A 195 21.49 6.52 3.89
C GLU A 195 20.71 6.06 2.65
N ILE A 196 19.38 5.96 2.72
CA ILE A 196 18.56 5.65 1.54
C ILE A 196 18.74 6.76 0.50
N SER A 197 19.17 6.37 -0.70
CA SER A 197 19.52 7.34 -1.74
C SER A 197 18.32 7.88 -2.50
N HIS A 198 17.38 7.00 -2.89
CA HIS A 198 16.21 7.37 -3.69
C HIS A 198 14.95 6.69 -3.16
N ILE A 199 13.84 7.41 -3.24
CA ILE A 199 12.51 6.85 -3.01
C ILE A 199 11.54 7.20 -4.12
N VAL A 200 10.62 6.27 -4.43
CA VAL A 200 9.48 6.50 -5.30
C VAL A 200 8.20 6.13 -4.53
N ALA A 201 7.33 7.10 -4.29
CA ALA A 201 6.09 6.89 -3.56
C ALA A 201 4.88 7.06 -4.48
N LEU A 202 4.09 6.00 -4.64
CA LEU A 202 2.90 5.98 -5.48
C LEU A 202 1.65 6.12 -4.59
N CYS A 203 0.93 7.24 -4.68
CA CYS A 203 -0.34 7.47 -3.97
C CYS A 203 -0.25 7.18 -2.45
N GLY A 204 0.80 7.64 -1.78
CA GLY A 204 0.96 7.52 -0.33
C GLY A 204 0.07 8.49 0.46
N PHE A 205 -0.01 8.29 1.76
CA PHE A 205 -0.66 9.26 2.65
C PHE A 205 0.36 9.90 3.60
N VAL A 206 0.09 11.14 3.99
CA VAL A 206 1.04 11.99 4.75
C VAL A 206 1.34 11.43 6.14
N SER A 207 0.29 11.01 6.86
CA SER A 207 0.36 10.45 8.21
C SER A 207 -0.88 9.63 8.51
N VAL A 208 -0.83 8.80 9.53
CA VAL A 208 -1.99 8.05 10.03
C VAL A 208 -3.12 9.01 10.41
N GLU A 209 -2.80 10.13 11.05
CA GLU A 209 -3.79 11.15 11.43
C GLU A 209 -4.51 11.73 10.21
N GLU A 210 -3.76 12.15 9.15
CA GLU A 210 -4.37 12.70 7.94
C GLU A 210 -5.19 11.65 7.17
N MET A 211 -4.75 10.40 7.16
CA MET A 211 -5.54 9.32 6.57
C MET A 211 -6.86 9.13 7.31
N MET A 212 -6.85 9.17 8.65
CA MET A 212 -8.07 9.13 9.45
C MET A 212 -8.92 10.39 9.28
N ASN A 213 -8.33 11.56 9.04
CA ASN A 213 -9.05 12.79 8.72
C ASN A 213 -9.87 12.63 7.43
N THR A 214 -9.34 11.94 6.43
CA THR A 214 -10.06 11.70 5.17
C THR A 214 -11.10 10.59 5.28
N PHE A 215 -10.80 9.49 5.99
CA PHE A 215 -11.73 8.38 6.17
C PHE A 215 -12.92 8.73 7.07
N PHE A 216 -12.66 9.45 8.16
CA PHE A 216 -13.66 9.85 9.15
C PHE A 216 -14.08 11.31 8.95
N ALA A 217 -14.32 11.73 7.71
CA ALA A 217 -14.89 13.06 7.40
C ALA A 217 -16.41 13.10 7.60
N GLY A 218 -16.99 14.29 7.61
CA GLY A 218 -18.44 14.51 7.70
C GLY A 218 -19.06 13.89 8.96
N PRO A 219 -20.14 13.08 8.83
CA PRO A 219 -20.87 12.53 9.99
C PRO A 219 -20.02 11.60 10.87
N LEU A 220 -18.96 11.01 10.32
CA LEU A 220 -18.07 10.09 11.04
C LEU A 220 -17.00 10.81 11.87
N LYS A 221 -16.84 12.13 11.72
CA LYS A 221 -15.81 12.93 12.40
C LYS A 221 -15.77 12.73 13.92
N GLY A 222 -16.92 12.48 14.56
CA GLY A 222 -17.02 12.26 15.99
C GLY A 222 -16.34 11.00 16.51
N TYR A 223 -16.09 10.00 15.63
CA TYR A 223 -15.48 8.71 15.99
C TYR A 223 -13.98 8.68 15.74
N ARG A 224 -13.43 9.69 15.08
CA ARG A 224 -12.00 9.77 14.71
C ARG A 224 -11.08 9.58 15.91
N LYS A 225 -11.38 10.24 17.03
CA LYS A 225 -10.55 10.14 18.23
C LYS A 225 -10.39 8.71 18.75
N ALA A 226 -11.47 7.93 18.73
CA ALA A 226 -11.44 6.54 19.20
C ALA A 226 -10.61 5.64 18.26
N VAL A 227 -10.68 5.89 16.95
CA VAL A 227 -9.89 5.14 15.95
C VAL A 227 -8.41 5.53 16.00
N LEU A 228 -8.09 6.82 16.15
CA LEU A 228 -6.71 7.28 16.33
C LEU A 228 -6.08 6.72 17.59
N ALA A 229 -6.84 6.63 18.69
CA ALA A 229 -6.35 5.99 19.92
C ALA A 229 -6.01 4.51 19.69
N LEU A 230 -6.81 3.79 18.90
CA LEU A 230 -6.53 2.41 18.53
C LEU A 230 -5.26 2.28 17.69
N GLU A 231 -5.08 3.15 16.66
CA GLU A 231 -3.87 3.16 15.82
C GLU A 231 -2.62 3.46 16.65
N GLN A 232 -2.71 4.43 17.57
CA GLN A 232 -1.62 4.78 18.47
C GLN A 232 -1.29 3.64 19.44
N GLU A 233 -2.29 2.94 19.98
CA GLU A 233 -2.11 1.77 20.84
C GLU A 233 -1.43 0.62 20.09
N SER A 234 -1.80 0.42 18.81
CA SER A 234 -1.26 -0.65 17.97
C SER A 234 0.21 -0.46 17.62
N ASN A 235 0.63 0.77 17.32
CA ASN A 235 2.01 1.10 16.91
C ASN A 235 2.45 2.44 17.51
N PRO A 236 2.66 2.54 18.84
CA PRO A 236 2.95 3.81 19.50
C PRO A 236 4.24 4.46 19.02
N GLN A 237 5.20 3.66 18.57
CA GLN A 237 6.52 4.10 18.14
C GLN A 237 6.48 4.76 16.74
N PHE A 238 5.62 4.26 15.84
CA PHE A 238 5.57 4.69 14.44
C PHE A 238 4.31 5.52 14.08
N PHE A 239 3.34 5.62 15.00
CA PHE A 239 2.07 6.31 14.78
C PHE A 239 2.21 7.78 14.40
N SER A 240 3.17 8.49 15.00
CA SER A 240 3.32 9.94 14.87
C SER A 240 4.13 10.39 13.65
N TYR A 241 4.66 9.46 12.83
CA TYR A 241 5.43 9.82 11.66
C TYR A 241 4.60 10.59 10.64
N ASN A 242 5.21 11.65 10.09
CA ASN A 242 4.62 12.56 9.12
C ASN A 242 5.58 12.76 7.96
N ALA A 243 5.12 12.47 6.75
CA ALA A 243 5.94 12.49 5.55
C ALA A 243 6.56 13.86 5.23
N VAL A 244 5.86 14.96 5.55
CA VAL A 244 6.43 16.31 5.36
C VAL A 244 7.63 16.49 6.26
N GLU A 245 7.51 16.17 7.54
CA GLU A 245 8.61 16.34 8.50
C GLU A 245 9.77 15.36 8.21
N SER A 246 9.44 14.11 7.82
CA SER A 246 10.42 13.10 7.45
C SER A 246 11.26 13.54 6.24
N LEU A 247 10.63 14.08 5.20
CA LEU A 247 11.32 14.50 3.97
C LEU A 247 11.98 15.87 4.08
N LYS A 248 11.43 16.80 4.89
CA LYS A 248 12.11 18.09 5.16
C LYS A 248 13.52 17.92 5.70
N ASN A 249 13.70 16.94 6.57
CA ASN A 249 14.94 16.71 7.29
C ASN A 249 15.86 15.69 6.61
N ALA A 250 15.43 15.09 5.48
CA ALA A 250 16.19 14.10 4.74
C ALA A 250 16.86 14.67 3.48
N ASN A 251 17.97 14.02 3.09
CA ASN A 251 18.68 14.30 1.83
C ASN A 251 18.31 13.30 0.72
N VAL A 252 17.36 12.39 0.96
CA VAL A 252 16.90 11.40 0.00
C VAL A 252 16.33 12.09 -1.25
N LYS A 253 16.68 11.61 -2.44
CA LYS A 253 15.99 12.02 -3.67
C LYS A 253 14.63 11.35 -3.71
N ALA A 254 13.57 12.13 -3.84
CA ALA A 254 12.20 11.62 -3.77
C ALA A 254 11.41 11.96 -5.05
N LEU A 255 10.72 10.96 -5.61
CA LEU A 255 9.72 11.12 -6.65
C LEU A 255 8.35 10.70 -6.13
N LEU A 256 7.44 11.66 -6.00
CA LEU A 256 6.11 11.48 -5.44
C LEU A 256 5.08 11.51 -6.57
N ILE A 257 4.43 10.37 -6.85
CA ILE A 257 3.52 10.21 -7.98
C ILE A 257 2.10 9.98 -7.47
N TYR A 258 1.18 10.84 -7.86
CA TYR A 258 -0.22 10.83 -7.44
C TYR A 258 -1.17 10.91 -8.64
N SER A 259 -2.45 10.75 -8.39
CA SER A 259 -3.51 10.96 -9.36
C SER A 259 -4.57 11.92 -8.83
N GLU A 260 -5.07 12.83 -9.68
CA GLU A 260 -6.07 13.83 -9.30
C GLU A 260 -7.38 13.20 -8.82
N ASP A 261 -7.72 12.03 -9.35
CA ASP A 261 -9.00 11.34 -9.12
C ASP A 261 -8.91 10.17 -8.13
N ASP A 262 -7.80 10.05 -7.38
CA ASP A 262 -7.66 9.04 -6.33
C ASP A 262 -8.69 9.25 -5.23
N LYS A 263 -9.48 8.20 -4.96
CA LYS A 263 -10.55 8.20 -3.95
C LYS A 263 -10.12 7.65 -2.60
N LEU A 264 -8.94 7.03 -2.52
CA LEU A 264 -8.35 6.46 -1.31
C LEU A 264 -7.37 7.44 -0.68
N CYS A 265 -6.20 7.62 -1.27
CA CYS A 265 -5.26 8.66 -0.89
C CYS A 265 -5.61 9.93 -1.67
N ARG A 266 -6.63 10.64 -1.16
CA ARG A 266 -7.21 11.78 -1.85
C ARG A 266 -6.19 12.87 -2.12
N ARG A 267 -6.48 13.71 -3.11
CA ARG A 267 -5.69 14.87 -3.51
C ARG A 267 -5.13 15.70 -2.34
N VAL A 268 -5.82 15.77 -1.21
CA VAL A 268 -5.36 16.50 -0.02
C VAL A 268 -4.00 16.03 0.49
N HIS A 269 -3.67 14.73 0.34
CA HIS A 269 -2.34 14.24 0.73
C HIS A 269 -1.24 14.78 -0.19
N TYR A 270 -1.50 14.84 -1.49
CA TYR A 270 -0.61 15.49 -2.46
C TYR A 270 -0.43 16.98 -2.13
N ASP A 271 -1.53 17.71 -1.93
CA ASP A 271 -1.50 19.14 -1.68
C ASP A 271 -0.71 19.50 -0.40
N ILE A 272 -0.85 18.69 0.66
CA ILE A 272 -0.07 18.87 1.91
C ILE A 272 1.42 18.64 1.66
N LEU A 273 1.79 17.60 0.92
CA LEU A 273 3.19 17.28 0.60
C LEU A 273 3.79 18.36 -0.30
N GLU A 274 3.09 18.75 -1.36
CA GLU A 274 3.55 19.76 -2.32
C GLU A 274 3.80 21.10 -1.61
N GLU A 275 2.84 21.59 -0.81
CA GLU A 275 3.01 22.84 -0.07
C GLU A 275 4.11 22.72 1.01
N GLY A 276 4.15 21.59 1.72
CA GLY A 276 5.12 21.38 2.80
C GLY A 276 6.57 21.20 2.34
N LEU A 277 6.78 20.79 1.08
CA LEU A 277 8.09 20.43 0.52
C LEU A 277 8.48 21.26 -0.72
N LYS A 278 7.75 22.33 -1.02
CA LYS A 278 7.96 23.17 -2.22
C LYS A 278 9.37 23.75 -2.35
N ASP A 279 10.07 23.94 -1.24
CA ASP A 279 11.43 24.49 -1.18
C ASP A 279 12.52 23.39 -1.17
N LYS A 280 12.14 22.10 -1.34
CA LYS A 280 13.06 20.96 -1.36
C LYS A 280 13.41 20.58 -2.80
N GLU A 281 14.60 20.94 -3.27
CA GLU A 281 15.06 20.66 -4.64
C GLU A 281 15.21 19.16 -4.95
N ASN A 282 15.39 18.32 -3.92
CA ASN A 282 15.52 16.88 -4.05
C ASN A 282 14.18 16.12 -4.01
N VAL A 283 13.04 16.83 -3.92
CA VAL A 283 11.69 16.24 -3.95
C VAL A 283 10.95 16.66 -5.21
N HIS A 284 10.59 15.70 -6.02
CA HIS A 284 9.88 15.93 -7.28
C HIS A 284 8.46 15.39 -7.21
N PHE A 285 7.52 16.10 -7.80
CA PHE A 285 6.11 15.78 -7.80
C PHE A 285 5.62 15.47 -9.21
N LEU A 286 4.79 14.44 -9.33
CA LEU A 286 4.08 14.09 -10.55
C LEU A 286 2.61 13.85 -10.22
N LEU A 287 1.72 14.58 -10.87
CA LEU A 287 0.29 14.45 -10.71
C LEU A 287 -0.34 14.01 -12.02
N GLU A 288 -0.75 12.76 -12.05
CA GLU A 288 -1.39 12.12 -13.20
C GLU A 288 -2.91 12.35 -13.21
N LYS A 289 -3.57 12.12 -14.36
CA LYS A 289 -5.01 12.27 -14.53
C LYS A 289 -5.65 10.95 -14.93
N ASN A 290 -6.84 10.69 -14.39
CA ASN A 290 -7.63 9.50 -14.71
C ASN A 290 -6.91 8.17 -14.44
N LYS A 291 -6.05 8.15 -13.44
CA LYS A 291 -5.29 6.98 -12.99
C LYS A 291 -5.84 6.37 -11.70
N GLY A 292 -6.80 7.04 -11.06
CA GLY A 292 -7.34 6.59 -9.77
C GLY A 292 -6.22 6.42 -8.74
N HIS A 293 -6.18 5.29 -8.09
CA HIS A 293 -5.12 4.99 -7.12
C HIS A 293 -3.89 4.27 -7.71
N ASN A 294 -3.82 3.98 -9.02
CA ASN A 294 -2.68 3.35 -9.71
C ASN A 294 -2.04 4.32 -10.71
N PRO A 295 -1.25 5.31 -10.26
CA PRO A 295 -0.73 6.34 -11.14
C PRO A 295 0.24 5.80 -12.20
N ASN A 296 0.83 4.63 -11.97
CA ASN A 296 1.74 3.92 -12.86
C ASN A 296 1.04 3.03 -13.91
N TYR A 297 -0.29 2.88 -13.85
CA TYR A 297 -1.05 2.08 -14.81
C TYR A 297 -1.53 2.92 -15.99
N THR A 298 -1.81 2.27 -17.13
CA THR A 298 -2.49 2.95 -18.23
C THR A 298 -3.93 3.32 -17.84
N THR A 299 -4.47 4.36 -18.47
CA THR A 299 -5.87 4.77 -18.21
C THR A 299 -6.87 3.66 -18.51
N ASP A 300 -6.61 2.85 -19.55
CA ASP A 300 -7.46 1.71 -19.90
C ASP A 300 -7.39 0.61 -18.85
N ALA A 301 -6.20 0.33 -18.30
CA ALA A 301 -6.04 -0.62 -17.19
C ALA A 301 -6.87 -0.19 -15.97
N VAL A 302 -6.78 1.08 -15.57
CA VAL A 302 -7.55 1.63 -14.44
C VAL A 302 -9.06 1.53 -14.67
N LYS A 303 -9.54 1.77 -15.91
CA LYS A 303 -10.94 1.58 -16.28
C LYS A 303 -11.38 0.12 -16.13
N LEU A 304 -10.59 -0.81 -16.68
CA LEU A 304 -10.86 -2.27 -16.58
C LEU A 304 -10.85 -2.75 -15.13
N LEU A 305 -9.94 -2.24 -14.28
CA LEU A 305 -9.94 -2.51 -12.86
C LEU A 305 -11.23 -2.05 -12.17
N GLY A 306 -11.73 -0.88 -12.53
CA GLY A 306 -13.01 -0.40 -12.02
C GLY A 306 -14.21 -1.27 -12.46
N GLU A 307 -14.18 -1.85 -13.65
CA GLU A 307 -15.18 -2.83 -14.14
C GLU A 307 -15.07 -4.15 -13.37
N PHE A 308 -13.83 -4.65 -13.19
CA PHE A 308 -13.57 -5.82 -12.36
C PHE A 308 -14.07 -5.63 -10.92
N GLY A 309 -13.80 -4.49 -10.29
CA GLY A 309 -14.27 -4.20 -8.93
C GLY A 309 -15.80 -4.31 -8.81
N LYS A 310 -16.54 -3.77 -9.79
CA LYS A 310 -18.01 -3.90 -9.85
C LYS A 310 -18.45 -5.35 -10.02
N ALA A 311 -17.80 -6.11 -10.92
CA ALA A 311 -18.10 -7.52 -11.17
C ALA A 311 -17.80 -8.37 -9.90
N ARG A 312 -16.67 -8.13 -9.26
CA ARG A 312 -16.27 -8.80 -8.02
C ARG A 312 -17.24 -8.52 -6.87
N ALA A 313 -17.67 -7.28 -6.69
CA ALA A 313 -18.66 -6.92 -5.68
C ALA A 313 -20.01 -7.64 -5.92
N LYS A 314 -20.38 -7.86 -7.20
CA LYS A 314 -21.55 -8.68 -7.55
C LYS A 314 -21.32 -10.15 -7.27
N PHE A 315 -20.15 -10.70 -7.64
CA PHE A 315 -19.78 -12.09 -7.41
C PHE A 315 -19.72 -12.44 -5.91
N ALA A 316 -19.19 -11.54 -5.08
CA ALA A 316 -19.09 -11.73 -3.63
C ALA A 316 -20.45 -11.87 -2.90
N LYS A 317 -21.56 -11.50 -3.55
CA LYS A 317 -22.92 -11.74 -3.03
C LYS A 317 -23.31 -13.21 -3.10
N LYS A 318 -22.61 -14.02 -3.90
CA LYS A 318 -22.81 -15.47 -4.01
C LYS A 318 -22.11 -16.18 -2.87
N LYS A 319 -22.81 -16.38 -1.74
CA LYS A 319 -22.24 -16.88 -0.48
C LYS A 319 -21.56 -18.26 -0.56
N ASN A 320 -21.95 -19.11 -1.51
CA ASN A 320 -21.49 -20.51 -1.62
C ASN A 320 -20.82 -20.77 -2.98
N ALA A 321 -20.05 -19.81 -3.49
CA ALA A 321 -19.31 -20.02 -4.74
C ALA A 321 -18.28 -21.15 -4.58
N THR A 322 -18.31 -22.14 -5.48
CA THR A 322 -17.34 -23.25 -5.48
C THR A 322 -15.96 -22.75 -5.95
N LYS A 323 -14.92 -23.60 -5.75
CA LYS A 323 -13.56 -23.29 -6.25
C LYS A 323 -13.55 -23.13 -7.78
N GLU A 324 -14.30 -23.98 -8.49
CA GLU A 324 -14.42 -23.94 -9.95
C GLU A 324 -15.12 -22.67 -10.44
N GLU A 325 -16.12 -22.19 -9.68
CA GLU A 325 -16.81 -20.94 -10.01
C GLU A 325 -15.91 -19.72 -9.78
N LYS A 326 -15.12 -19.74 -8.69
CA LYS A 326 -14.10 -18.71 -8.43
C LYS A 326 -13.03 -18.72 -9.53
N ALA A 327 -12.51 -19.88 -9.90
CA ALA A 327 -11.52 -20.02 -10.97
C ALA A 327 -12.07 -19.50 -12.32
N ARG A 328 -13.32 -19.84 -12.71
CA ARG A 328 -13.95 -19.31 -13.91
C ARG A 328 -14.14 -17.80 -13.84
N PHE A 329 -14.50 -17.26 -12.68
CA PHE A 329 -14.62 -15.82 -12.48
C PHE A 329 -13.27 -15.13 -12.72
N ILE A 330 -12.17 -15.65 -12.14
CA ILE A 330 -10.82 -15.12 -12.36
C ILE A 330 -10.45 -15.17 -13.84
N ALA A 331 -10.64 -16.32 -14.47
CA ALA A 331 -10.26 -16.55 -15.88
C ALA A 331 -11.09 -15.72 -16.89
N SER A 332 -12.21 -15.13 -16.46
CA SER A 332 -13.04 -14.30 -17.33
C SER A 332 -12.48 -12.88 -17.56
N PHE A 333 -11.37 -12.52 -16.92
CA PHE A 333 -10.75 -11.19 -17.02
C PHE A 333 -9.37 -11.27 -17.66
N ASP A 334 -9.04 -10.26 -18.45
CA ASP A 334 -7.70 -10.08 -19.02
C ASP A 334 -6.80 -9.35 -18.01
N TRP A 335 -6.13 -10.13 -17.16
CA TRP A 335 -5.26 -9.61 -16.09
C TRP A 335 -4.05 -8.85 -16.62
N HIS A 336 -3.55 -9.23 -17.81
CA HIS A 336 -2.44 -8.50 -18.45
C HIS A 336 -2.84 -7.08 -18.83
N LYS A 337 -4.05 -6.90 -19.39
CA LYS A 337 -4.59 -5.57 -19.71
C LYS A 337 -4.96 -4.77 -18.47
N MET A 338 -5.57 -5.43 -17.46
CA MET A 338 -5.97 -4.75 -16.22
C MET A 338 -4.79 -4.25 -15.38
N THR A 339 -3.59 -4.78 -15.61
CA THR A 339 -2.36 -4.38 -14.92
C THR A 339 -1.32 -3.79 -15.87
N ALA A 340 -1.76 -3.31 -17.05
CA ALA A 340 -0.86 -2.71 -18.03
C ALA A 340 -0.24 -1.43 -17.48
N GLN A 341 1.09 -1.37 -17.55
CA GLN A 341 1.90 -0.29 -17.01
C GLN A 341 2.02 0.87 -18.01
N ASP A 342 2.05 2.11 -17.52
CA ASP A 342 2.23 3.31 -18.34
C ASP A 342 3.71 3.60 -18.55
N GLU A 343 4.20 3.43 -19.78
CA GLU A 343 5.61 3.60 -20.12
C GLU A 343 6.11 5.03 -19.89
N SER A 344 5.25 6.04 -20.00
CA SER A 344 5.65 7.44 -19.76
C SER A 344 5.93 7.71 -18.27
N VAL A 345 5.15 7.10 -17.38
CA VAL A 345 5.35 7.18 -15.93
C VAL A 345 6.58 6.38 -15.55
N TRP A 346 6.74 5.17 -16.10
CA TRP A 346 7.91 4.34 -15.84
C TRP A 346 9.21 4.96 -16.34
N GLY A 347 9.20 5.65 -17.47
CA GLY A 347 10.36 6.41 -17.93
C GLY A 347 10.83 7.47 -16.92
N LYS A 348 9.89 8.12 -16.20
CA LYS A 348 10.22 9.06 -15.12
C LYS A 348 10.75 8.36 -13.87
N ILE A 349 10.19 7.18 -13.52
CA ILE A 349 10.67 6.37 -12.41
C ILE A 349 12.10 5.90 -12.66
N PHE A 350 12.39 5.36 -13.85
CA PHE A 350 13.74 4.93 -14.21
C PHE A 350 14.73 6.09 -14.25
N ALA A 351 14.36 7.23 -14.88
CA ALA A 351 15.19 8.42 -14.89
C ALA A 351 15.47 8.97 -13.48
N HIS A 352 14.61 8.69 -12.51
CA HIS A 352 14.84 9.04 -11.12
C HIS A 352 15.81 8.07 -10.43
N PHE A 353 15.63 6.78 -10.58
CA PHE A 353 16.49 5.78 -9.97
C PHE A 353 17.88 5.67 -10.63
N ASP A 354 18.04 6.06 -11.89
CA ASP A 354 19.31 6.00 -12.62
C ASP A 354 20.27 7.17 -12.28
N LYS A 355 19.84 8.13 -11.47
CA LYS A 355 20.67 9.26 -11.00
C LYS A 355 21.43 8.91 -9.73
#